data_6a125d081c0220fff61af5392074cdb1
#
_entry.id   6a125d081c0220fff61af5392074cdb1
#
_cell.length_a   1.000
_cell.length_b   1.000
_cell.length_c   1.000
_cell.angle_alpha   90.00
_cell.angle_beta   90.00
_cell.angle_gamma   90.00
#
_symmetry.space_group_name_H-M   'P 1'
#
loop_
_entity.id
_entity.type
_entity.pdbx_description
1 polymer ?
#
loop_
_entity_poly.entity_id
_entity_poly.type
_entity_poly.pdbx_seq_one_letter_code
_entity_poly.pdbx_strand_id
1 'polypeptide(L)'
;MKISIIGPGLMPIPPKGWGAVESLIWDMANALKDLGQEVQIINTTDPNKVLAAIKEFDPDFVHINYDDFIVLYPHIKQPKAMTSHFGYLERPDMMNGYVNIFNKFQEMKPNVFCLSEGIKNIYKVFSNFPEEKLFVTPNGVNVDAFNFKEE
;
A
#
# COMPACT_ATOMS: atom_id res chain seq x y z
N MET A 1 4.15 -17.75 -5.67
CA MET A 1 4.97 -16.51 -5.58
C MET A 1 5.25 -16.17 -4.13
N LYS A 2 6.41 -15.59 -3.86
CA LYS A 2 6.73 -14.97 -2.57
C LYS A 2 6.40 -13.48 -2.63
N ILE A 3 5.57 -13.01 -1.72
CA ILE A 3 5.07 -11.62 -1.71
C ILE A 3 5.37 -10.98 -0.37
N SER A 4 6.02 -9.82 -0.37
CA SER A 4 6.17 -8.98 0.82
C SER A 4 5.17 -7.84 0.79
N ILE A 5 4.37 -7.72 1.85
CA ILE A 5 3.41 -6.62 2.04
C ILE A 5 3.94 -5.73 3.16
N ILE A 6 4.17 -4.47 2.85
CA ILE A 6 4.72 -3.49 3.78
C ILE A 6 3.59 -2.62 4.32
N GLY A 7 3.42 -2.64 5.64
CA GLY A 7 2.48 -1.79 6.36
C GLY A 7 3.13 -0.54 6.96
N PRO A 8 2.32 0.39 7.51
CA PRO A 8 2.80 1.66 8.06
C PRO A 8 3.69 1.54 9.30
N GLY A 9 3.58 0.44 10.04
CA GLY A 9 4.31 0.25 11.30
C GLY A 9 3.75 1.03 12.50
N LEU A 10 2.62 1.70 12.32
CA LEU A 10 2.03 2.56 13.36
C LEU A 10 1.14 1.79 14.33
N MET A 11 0.52 0.73 13.85
CA MET A 11 -0.39 -0.13 14.62
C MET A 11 -0.09 -1.60 14.32
N PRO A 12 -0.45 -2.55 15.22
CA PRO A 12 -0.24 -3.97 14.95
C PRO A 12 -1.10 -4.48 13.78
N ILE A 13 -0.62 -5.52 13.10
CA ILE A 13 -1.35 -6.26 12.07
C ILE A 13 -1.49 -7.72 12.52
N PRO A 14 -2.72 -8.25 12.74
CA PRO A 14 -4.00 -7.54 12.66
C PRO A 14 -4.15 -6.50 13.79
N PRO A 15 -4.96 -5.44 13.58
CA PRO A 15 -5.18 -4.43 14.61
C PRO A 15 -6.04 -4.96 15.76
N LYS A 16 -5.80 -4.46 16.98
CA LYS A 16 -6.59 -4.81 18.19
C LYS A 16 -7.85 -3.94 18.35
N GLY A 17 -8.45 -3.51 17.28
CA GLY A 17 -9.60 -2.61 17.29
C GLY A 17 -9.66 -1.87 15.97
N TRP A 18 -9.62 -0.54 16.02
CA TRP A 18 -9.62 0.29 14.82
C TRP A 18 -8.25 0.24 14.11
N GLY A 19 -8.27 0.19 12.78
CA GLY A 19 -7.07 0.13 11.94
C GLY A 19 -7.43 -0.30 10.53
N ALA A 20 -7.88 0.66 9.68
CA ALA A 20 -8.40 0.34 8.35
C ALA A 20 -7.34 -0.26 7.42
N VAL A 21 -6.18 0.37 7.31
CA VAL A 21 -5.08 -0.11 6.44
C VAL A 21 -4.52 -1.43 6.95
N GLU A 22 -4.35 -1.56 8.26
CA GLU A 22 -3.87 -2.78 8.91
C GLU A 22 -4.82 -3.96 8.71
N SER A 23 -6.14 -3.71 8.77
CA SER A 23 -7.16 -4.74 8.48
C SER A 23 -7.12 -5.16 7.01
N LEU A 24 -7.00 -4.21 6.09
CA LEU A 24 -6.88 -4.49 4.65
C LEU A 24 -5.63 -5.31 4.34
N ILE A 25 -4.49 -4.98 4.96
CA ILE A 25 -3.23 -5.73 4.79
C ILE A 25 -3.40 -7.16 5.31
N TRP A 26 -4.02 -7.33 6.47
CA TRP A 26 -4.26 -8.64 7.06
C TRP A 26 -5.16 -9.52 6.19
N ASP A 27 -6.29 -8.98 5.74
CA ASP A 27 -7.24 -9.70 4.89
C ASP A 27 -6.62 -10.06 3.53
N MET A 28 -5.90 -9.14 2.92
CA MET A 28 -5.19 -9.38 1.66
C MET A 28 -4.11 -10.46 1.83
N ALA A 29 -3.33 -10.42 2.91
CA ALA A 29 -2.30 -11.42 3.16
C ALA A 29 -2.90 -12.82 3.33
N ASN A 30 -4.02 -12.94 4.05
CA ASN A 30 -4.69 -14.22 4.24
C ASN A 30 -5.30 -14.73 2.93
N ALA A 31 -5.98 -13.87 2.17
CA ALA A 31 -6.53 -14.25 0.87
C ALA A 31 -5.44 -14.74 -0.12
N LEU A 32 -4.29 -14.08 -0.14
CA LEU A 32 -3.15 -14.50 -0.96
C LEU A 32 -2.59 -15.85 -0.51
N LYS A 33 -2.51 -16.11 0.81
CA LYS A 33 -2.12 -17.42 1.35
C LYS A 33 -3.09 -18.52 0.98
N ASP A 34 -4.39 -18.23 1.03
CA ASP A 34 -5.45 -19.18 0.62
C ASP A 34 -5.36 -19.51 -0.89
N LEU A 35 -4.84 -18.57 -1.69
CA LEU A 35 -4.50 -18.79 -3.10
C LEU A 35 -3.14 -19.47 -3.33
N GLY A 36 -2.50 -19.98 -2.27
CA GLY A 36 -1.25 -20.72 -2.35
C GLY A 36 0.01 -19.85 -2.48
N GLN A 37 -0.09 -18.54 -2.18
CA GLN A 37 1.09 -17.68 -2.18
C GLN A 37 1.82 -17.73 -0.83
N GLU A 38 3.13 -17.54 -0.85
CA GLU A 38 3.93 -17.36 0.36
C GLU A 38 4.01 -15.86 0.68
N VAL A 39 3.46 -15.45 1.82
CA VAL A 39 3.26 -14.03 2.14
C VAL A 39 3.97 -13.66 3.44
N GLN A 40 4.81 -12.61 3.36
CA GLN A 40 5.42 -11.92 4.49
C GLN A 40 4.74 -10.57 4.71
N ILE A 41 4.36 -10.25 5.95
CA ILE A 41 3.97 -8.89 6.34
C ILE A 41 5.16 -8.24 7.05
N ILE A 42 5.58 -7.08 6.55
CA ILE A 42 6.61 -6.23 7.16
C ILE A 42 5.91 -4.99 7.73
N ASN A 43 5.88 -4.86 9.06
CA ASN A 43 5.15 -3.80 9.72
C ASN A 43 6.04 -3.10 10.77
N THR A 44 6.82 -2.14 10.31
CA THR A 44 7.74 -1.34 11.11
C THR A 44 7.91 0.06 10.51
N THR A 45 8.16 1.06 11.35
CA THR A 45 8.46 2.43 10.92
C THR A 45 9.94 2.61 10.53
N ASP A 46 10.79 1.61 10.79
CA ASP A 46 12.22 1.67 10.50
C ASP A 46 12.51 1.20 9.06
N PRO A 47 12.90 2.08 8.14
CA PRO A 47 13.16 1.74 6.75
C PRO A 47 14.31 0.74 6.58
N ASN A 48 15.29 0.74 7.47
CA ASN A 48 16.40 -0.22 7.39
C ASN A 48 15.94 -1.64 7.72
N LYS A 49 15.03 -1.78 8.68
CA LYS A 49 14.40 -3.07 9.00
C LYS A 49 13.52 -3.57 7.85
N VAL A 50 12.82 -2.67 7.16
CA VAL A 50 12.04 -3.04 5.96
C VAL A 50 12.96 -3.62 4.90
N LEU A 51 14.04 -2.92 4.55
CA LEU A 51 14.99 -3.40 3.52
C LEU A 51 15.69 -4.69 3.92
N ALA A 52 16.05 -4.86 5.19
CA ALA A 52 16.66 -6.09 5.70
C ALA A 52 15.69 -7.28 5.59
N ALA A 53 14.42 -7.09 5.97
CA ALA A 53 13.39 -8.14 5.86
C ALA A 53 13.10 -8.53 4.41
N ILE A 54 13.05 -7.58 3.47
CA ILE A 54 12.92 -7.87 2.04
C ILE A 54 14.11 -8.68 1.55
N LYS A 55 15.33 -8.30 1.92
CA LYS A 55 16.55 -9.00 1.51
C LYS A 55 16.59 -10.45 2.02
N GLU A 56 16.17 -10.66 3.26
CA GLU A 56 16.16 -11.99 3.89
C GLU A 56 15.11 -12.90 3.25
N PHE A 57 13.90 -12.39 3.04
CA PHE A 57 12.80 -13.14 2.47
C PHE A 57 12.96 -13.37 0.96
N ASP A 58 13.60 -12.45 0.25
CA ASP A 58 13.80 -12.44 -1.20
C ASP A 58 12.49 -12.70 -1.98
N PRO A 59 11.52 -11.75 -1.91
CA PRO A 59 10.22 -11.91 -2.53
C PRO A 59 10.27 -11.75 -4.06
N ASP A 60 9.29 -12.35 -4.75
CA ASP A 60 9.05 -12.14 -6.19
C ASP A 60 8.38 -10.78 -6.45
N PHE A 61 7.63 -10.25 -5.46
CA PHE A 61 6.92 -8.99 -5.54
C PHE A 61 6.84 -8.29 -4.18
N VAL A 62 6.94 -6.95 -4.19
CA VAL A 62 6.83 -6.11 -3.00
C VAL A 62 5.66 -5.12 -3.15
N HIS A 63 4.73 -5.15 -2.21
CA HIS A 63 3.59 -4.24 -2.15
C HIS A 63 3.73 -3.29 -0.96
N ILE A 64 3.87 -1.99 -1.24
CA ILE A 64 4.07 -0.94 -0.24
C ILE A 64 2.75 -0.23 0.01
N ASN A 65 2.28 -0.21 1.27
CA ASN A 65 0.99 0.37 1.68
C ASN A 65 1.14 1.64 2.53
N TYR A 66 2.25 2.36 2.38
CA TYR A 66 2.51 3.59 3.12
C TYR A 66 3.27 4.60 2.26
N ASP A 67 2.70 5.79 2.07
CA ASP A 67 3.23 6.78 1.14
C ASP A 67 4.62 7.28 1.53
N ASP A 68 4.92 7.41 2.83
CA ASP A 68 6.23 7.86 3.30
C ASP A 68 7.36 6.90 2.90
N PHE A 69 7.03 5.62 2.65
CA PHE A 69 7.99 4.63 2.18
C PHE A 69 8.32 4.74 0.69
N ILE A 70 7.83 5.76 -0.01
CA ILE A 70 8.31 6.10 -1.36
C ILE A 70 9.84 6.24 -1.41
N VAL A 71 10.45 6.68 -0.32
CA VAL A 71 11.92 6.80 -0.20
C VAL A 71 12.64 5.46 -0.30
N LEU A 72 11.97 4.35 -0.02
CA LEU A 72 12.52 3.01 -0.16
C LEU A 72 12.45 2.48 -1.59
N TYR A 73 11.57 3.04 -2.41
CA TYR A 73 11.26 2.52 -3.74
C TYR A 73 12.51 2.29 -4.61
N PRO A 74 13.47 3.23 -4.71
CA PRO A 74 14.68 3.01 -5.52
C PRO A 74 15.65 1.95 -4.94
N HIS A 75 15.52 1.62 -3.67
CA HIS A 75 16.39 0.66 -2.98
C HIS A 75 15.88 -0.79 -3.03
N ILE A 76 14.64 -1.00 -3.46
CA ILE A 76 14.03 -2.33 -3.63
C ILE A 76 14.26 -2.75 -5.08
N LYS A 77 14.91 -3.88 -5.31
CA LYS A 77 15.23 -4.39 -6.65
C LYS A 77 14.11 -5.19 -7.28
N GLN A 78 13.28 -5.84 -6.46
CA GLN A 78 12.19 -6.70 -6.91
C GLN A 78 11.10 -5.88 -7.63
N PRO A 79 10.29 -6.52 -8.49
CA PRO A 79 9.04 -5.95 -8.96
C PRO A 79 8.19 -5.45 -7.81
N LYS A 80 7.66 -4.25 -7.94
CA LYS A 80 7.00 -3.56 -6.82
C LYS A 80 5.94 -2.58 -7.26
N ALA A 81 4.99 -2.31 -6.36
CA ALA A 81 3.99 -1.26 -6.49
C ALA A 81 3.68 -0.64 -5.13
N MET A 82 3.08 0.54 -5.16
CA MET A 82 2.60 1.24 -3.97
C MET A 82 1.09 1.40 -4.02
N THR A 83 0.43 1.30 -2.87
CA THR A 83 -0.95 1.74 -2.70
C THR A 83 -0.97 2.94 -1.75
N SER A 84 -1.56 4.05 -2.21
CA SER A 84 -1.89 5.17 -1.35
C SER A 84 -3.31 4.99 -0.81
N HIS A 85 -3.44 4.93 0.52
CA HIS A 85 -4.72 4.80 1.21
C HIS A 85 -5.30 6.14 1.63
N PHE A 86 -4.71 7.24 1.19
CA PHE A 86 -5.05 8.58 1.67
C PHE A 86 -6.07 9.28 0.77
N GLY A 87 -7.09 9.87 1.40
CA GLY A 87 -8.11 10.68 0.72
C GLY A 87 -7.67 12.15 0.58
N TYR A 88 -6.78 12.44 -0.34
CA TYR A 88 -6.23 13.80 -0.52
C TYR A 88 -7.29 14.87 -0.78
N LEU A 89 -8.38 14.53 -1.46
CA LEU A 89 -9.47 15.45 -1.73
C LEU A 89 -10.32 15.74 -0.49
N GLU A 90 -10.31 14.86 0.48
CA GLU A 90 -11.10 14.98 1.72
C GLU A 90 -10.37 15.79 2.80
N ARG A 91 -9.09 16.03 2.62
CA ARG A 91 -8.23 16.70 3.59
C ARG A 91 -7.38 17.79 2.92
N PRO A 92 -8.01 18.85 2.37
CA PRO A 92 -7.27 19.93 1.69
C PRO A 92 -6.32 20.69 2.63
N ASP A 93 -6.58 20.68 3.94
CA ASP A 93 -5.69 21.22 4.97
C ASP A 93 -4.32 20.52 5.02
N MET A 94 -4.25 19.29 4.57
CA MET A 94 -3.00 18.50 4.54
C MET A 94 -2.30 18.52 3.17
N MET A 95 -2.88 19.17 2.16
CA MET A 95 -2.34 19.18 0.79
C MET A 95 -0.89 19.67 0.71
N ASN A 96 -0.49 20.66 1.52
CA ASN A 96 0.89 21.15 1.52
C ASN A 96 1.92 20.05 1.87
N GLY A 97 1.57 19.14 2.78
CA GLY A 97 2.38 17.96 3.09
C GLY A 97 2.45 16.98 1.92
N TYR A 98 1.31 16.78 1.24
CA TYR A 98 1.20 15.86 0.12
C TYR A 98 1.87 16.34 -1.16
N VAL A 99 2.01 17.65 -1.37
CA VAL A 99 2.78 18.17 -2.50
C VAL A 99 4.20 17.60 -2.51
N ASN A 100 4.83 17.46 -1.36
CA ASN A 100 6.15 16.85 -1.25
C ASN A 100 6.14 15.36 -1.61
N ILE A 101 5.09 14.64 -1.23
CA ILE A 101 4.91 13.23 -1.60
C ILE A 101 4.68 13.10 -3.09
N PHE A 102 3.79 13.90 -3.69
CA PHE A 102 3.57 13.91 -5.13
C PHE A 102 4.84 14.23 -5.92
N ASN A 103 5.66 15.18 -5.46
CA ASN A 103 6.94 15.50 -6.09
C ASN A 103 7.89 14.28 -6.07
N LYS A 104 7.96 13.56 -4.95
CA LYS A 104 8.75 12.32 -4.87
C LYS A 104 8.19 11.22 -5.76
N PHE A 105 6.87 11.06 -5.84
CA PHE A 105 6.25 10.12 -6.76
C PHE A 105 6.56 10.48 -8.22
N GLN A 106 6.50 11.77 -8.58
CA GLN A 106 6.86 12.23 -9.92
C GLN A 106 8.33 11.95 -10.25
N GLU A 107 9.23 12.13 -9.30
CA GLU A 107 10.66 11.86 -9.46
C GLU A 107 10.94 10.37 -9.61
N MET A 108 10.38 9.54 -8.74
CA MET A 108 10.66 8.11 -8.66
C MET A 108 9.79 7.25 -9.58
N LYS A 109 8.64 7.77 -10.02
CA LYS A 109 7.67 7.12 -10.93
C LYS A 109 7.37 5.66 -10.55
N PRO A 110 6.87 5.40 -9.32
CA PRO A 110 6.48 4.06 -8.92
C PRO A 110 5.28 3.55 -9.72
N ASN A 111 5.08 2.23 -9.76
CA ASN A 111 3.77 1.68 -10.07
C ASN A 111 2.83 1.97 -8.91
N VAL A 112 1.65 2.52 -9.16
CA VAL A 112 0.68 2.90 -8.12
C VAL A 112 -0.62 2.14 -8.32
N PHE A 113 -1.04 1.44 -7.28
CA PHE A 113 -2.38 0.89 -7.17
C PHE A 113 -3.29 1.97 -6.60
N CYS A 114 -4.19 2.48 -7.42
CA CYS A 114 -5.13 3.54 -7.07
C CYS A 114 -6.45 2.91 -6.62
N LEU A 115 -6.98 3.32 -5.48
CA LEU A 115 -8.21 2.74 -4.91
C LEU A 115 -9.46 3.09 -5.71
N SER A 116 -9.39 4.12 -6.56
CA SER A 116 -10.49 4.56 -7.43
C SER A 116 -9.97 5.32 -8.64
N GLU A 117 -10.84 5.54 -9.62
CA GLU A 117 -10.56 6.43 -10.75
C GLU A 117 -10.30 7.88 -10.28
N GLY A 118 -10.96 8.32 -9.21
CA GLY A 118 -10.72 9.63 -8.62
C GLY A 118 -9.29 9.80 -8.15
N ILE A 119 -8.76 8.81 -7.42
CA ILE A 119 -7.36 8.80 -6.95
C ILE A 119 -6.40 8.75 -8.14
N LYS A 120 -6.66 7.91 -9.17
CA LYS A 120 -5.87 7.87 -10.39
C LYS A 120 -5.79 9.25 -11.06
N ASN A 121 -6.92 9.95 -11.15
CA ASN A 121 -6.98 11.29 -11.72
C ASN A 121 -6.19 12.33 -10.91
N ILE A 122 -6.16 12.22 -9.58
CA ILE A 122 -5.34 13.09 -8.72
C ILE A 122 -3.86 12.94 -9.09
N TYR A 123 -3.34 11.72 -9.19
CA TYR A 123 -1.96 11.50 -9.61
C TYR A 123 -1.66 12.07 -10.99
N LYS A 124 -2.59 11.95 -11.95
CA LYS A 124 -2.43 12.51 -13.30
C LYS A 124 -2.37 14.05 -13.28
N VAL A 125 -3.25 14.69 -12.52
CA VAL A 125 -3.39 16.16 -12.51
C VAL A 125 -2.30 16.83 -11.68
N PHE A 126 -2.05 16.35 -10.46
CA PHE A 126 -1.15 17.02 -9.53
C PHE A 126 0.32 16.64 -9.69
N SER A 127 0.61 15.45 -10.22
CA SER A 127 1.98 14.99 -10.36
C SER A 127 2.42 14.72 -11.80
N ASN A 128 1.56 14.99 -12.79
CA ASN A 128 1.82 14.67 -14.20
C ASN A 128 2.34 13.24 -14.38
N PHE A 129 1.69 12.31 -13.70
CA PHE A 129 2.14 10.92 -13.58
C PHE A 129 1.81 10.14 -14.85
N PRO A 130 2.72 9.28 -15.36
CA PRO A 130 2.47 8.48 -16.55
C PRO A 130 1.34 7.48 -16.28
N GLU A 131 0.34 7.48 -17.15
CA GLU A 131 -0.89 6.70 -16.98
C GLU A 131 -0.63 5.18 -16.93
N GLU A 132 0.36 4.70 -17.68
CA GLU A 132 0.77 3.30 -17.72
C GLU A 132 1.33 2.78 -16.37
N LYS A 133 1.58 3.66 -15.43
CA LYS A 133 2.03 3.32 -14.07
C LYS A 133 0.90 3.35 -13.04
N LEU A 134 -0.31 3.73 -13.44
CA LEU A 134 -1.46 3.90 -12.55
C LEU A 134 -2.49 2.80 -12.81
N PHE A 135 -2.74 1.97 -11.80
CA PHE A 135 -3.64 0.81 -11.87
C PHE A 135 -4.78 0.99 -10.88
N VAL A 136 -6.02 0.97 -11.35
CA VAL A 136 -7.18 1.04 -10.45
C VAL A 136 -7.43 -0.31 -9.82
N THR A 137 -7.25 -0.39 -8.52
CA THR A 137 -7.41 -1.61 -7.71
C THR A 137 -8.24 -1.27 -6.46
N PRO A 138 -9.57 -1.35 -6.54
CA PRO A 138 -10.42 -1.07 -5.39
C PRO A 138 -10.14 -2.02 -4.22
N ASN A 139 -10.33 -1.52 -2.99
CA ASN A 139 -10.23 -2.35 -1.81
C ASN A 139 -11.33 -3.43 -1.83
N GLY A 140 -10.95 -4.64 -1.46
CA GLY A 140 -11.88 -5.70 -1.14
C GLY A 140 -12.31 -5.66 0.33
N VAL A 141 -13.35 -6.41 0.65
CA VAL A 141 -13.83 -6.61 2.01
C VAL A 141 -13.96 -8.11 2.28
N ASN A 142 -13.54 -8.55 3.46
CA ASN A 142 -13.76 -9.93 3.90
C ASN A 142 -15.23 -10.11 4.31
N VAL A 143 -16.03 -10.63 3.37
CA VAL A 143 -17.49 -10.82 3.58
C VAL A 143 -17.81 -11.81 4.71
N ASP A 144 -16.93 -12.77 4.98
CA ASP A 144 -17.14 -13.78 6.04
C ASP A 144 -17.02 -13.17 7.45
N ALA A 145 -16.43 -11.99 7.56
CA ALA A 145 -16.35 -11.24 8.82
C ALA A 145 -17.68 -10.53 9.18
N PHE A 146 -18.62 -10.45 8.25
CA PHE A 146 -19.92 -9.78 8.44
C PHE A 146 -21.02 -10.82 8.61
N ASN A 147 -21.47 -11.01 9.86
CA ASN A 147 -22.65 -11.81 10.14
C ASN A 147 -23.90 -10.95 9.90
N PHE A 148 -24.63 -11.21 8.81
CA PHE A 148 -25.98 -10.69 8.65
C PHE A 148 -26.88 -11.40 9.68
N LYS A 149 -27.43 -10.64 10.63
CA LYS A 149 -28.59 -11.10 11.39
C LYS A 149 -29.82 -10.81 10.53
N GLU A 150 -30.53 -11.86 10.13
CA GLU A 150 -31.89 -11.69 9.64
C GLU A 150 -32.72 -11.14 10.80
N GLU A 151 -33.36 -9.97 10.60
CA GLU A 151 -34.34 -9.42 11.54
C GLU A 151 -35.67 -10.19 11.45
#